data_206a1cac4a2a2922a43ed231020ae733
#
_entry.id   206a1cac4a2a2922a43ed231020ae733
#
_cell.length_a   1.000
_cell.length_b   1.000
_cell.length_c   1.000
_cell.angle_alpha   90.00
_cell.angle_beta   90.00
_cell.angle_gamma   90.00
#
_symmetry.space_group_name_H-M   'P 1'
#
loop_
_entity.id
_entity.type
_entity.pdbx_description
1 polymer ?
#
loop_
_entity_poly.entity_id
_entity_poly.type
_entity_poly.pdbx_seq_one_letter_code
_entity_poly.pdbx_strand_id
1 'polypeptide(L)'
;MGKHSAIIFVDITNTNQRVLNTILLIEDEAAVASLLIRSLSEEGYVVSLAPDGNTGLDMALHSHYSLMILDIMLPGVNGMEICRKVREAGITKPILMLTALGTTQNIVTGLDYGADDYMVKPYKLAELLARVRVMIRRGHITPEPEVKNEEVIQIADLELNLKDKTANRAGRRIDLTATEYRLLKYLMDNKRRLLSRMDILENVWGIDFNMNTKVVDVYVNYLRKKIESDDAAKLIHTVVGMGYILKEE
;
A
#
# COMPACT_ATOMS: atom_id res chain seq x y z
N MET A 1 -29.79 48.75 -38.33
CA MET A 1 -29.15 47.48 -38.70
C MET A 1 -28.32 46.98 -37.51
N GLY A 2 -28.94 46.19 -36.65
CA GLY A 2 -28.33 45.69 -35.43
C GLY A 2 -27.72 44.32 -35.69
N LYS A 3 -26.41 44.16 -35.41
CA LYS A 3 -25.74 42.87 -35.44
C LYS A 3 -25.90 42.22 -34.06
N HIS A 4 -26.66 41.12 -34.00
CA HIS A 4 -26.76 40.27 -32.82
C HIS A 4 -25.52 39.38 -32.79
N SER A 5 -24.66 39.59 -31.81
CA SER A 5 -23.59 38.62 -31.46
C SER A 5 -24.20 37.48 -30.65
N ALA A 6 -24.28 36.31 -31.25
CA ALA A 6 -24.63 35.10 -30.54
C ALA A 6 -23.45 34.67 -29.64
N ILE A 7 -23.64 34.73 -28.33
CA ILE A 7 -22.72 34.15 -27.36
C ILE A 7 -23.00 32.65 -27.32
N ILE A 8 -22.08 31.89 -27.85
CA ILE A 8 -22.10 30.43 -27.72
C ILE A 8 -21.68 30.09 -26.27
N PHE A 9 -22.66 29.71 -25.45
CA PHE A 9 -22.39 29.06 -24.18
C PHE A 9 -21.84 27.66 -24.48
N VAL A 10 -20.54 27.47 -24.32
CA VAL A 10 -19.93 26.14 -24.26
C VAL A 10 -20.26 25.57 -22.89
N ASP A 11 -21.09 24.55 -22.88
CA ASP A 11 -21.47 23.78 -21.70
C ASP A 11 -20.27 22.96 -21.22
N ILE A 12 -19.62 23.41 -20.12
CA ILE A 12 -18.42 22.79 -19.51
C ILE A 12 -18.82 21.74 -18.46
N THR A 13 -19.94 21.06 -18.63
CA THR A 13 -20.45 20.09 -17.63
C THR A 13 -20.14 18.64 -17.97
N ASN A 14 -19.07 18.35 -18.72
CA ASN A 14 -18.65 16.95 -18.90
C ASN A 14 -17.13 16.79 -19.00
N THR A 15 -16.41 17.30 -18.00
CA THR A 15 -15.00 16.95 -17.82
C THR A 15 -14.95 15.82 -16.81
N ASN A 16 -14.94 14.61 -17.31
CA ASN A 16 -14.47 13.44 -16.58
C ASN A 16 -13.03 13.76 -16.12
N GLN A 17 -12.87 14.37 -14.93
CA GLN A 17 -11.58 14.56 -14.31
C GLN A 17 -11.03 13.15 -14.01
N ARG A 18 -10.31 12.57 -14.97
CA ARG A 18 -9.38 11.47 -14.66
C ARG A 18 -8.46 12.01 -13.57
N VAL A 19 -8.64 11.55 -12.35
CA VAL A 19 -7.67 11.78 -11.28
C VAL A 19 -6.37 11.17 -11.79
N LEU A 20 -5.46 12.04 -12.24
CA LEU A 20 -4.14 11.60 -12.71
C LEU A 20 -3.40 11.08 -11.48
N ASN A 21 -3.15 9.78 -11.45
CA ASN A 21 -2.39 9.17 -10.37
C ASN A 21 -0.93 9.61 -10.48
N THR A 22 -0.47 10.35 -9.49
CA THR A 22 0.92 10.79 -9.38
C THR A 22 1.72 9.74 -8.63
N ILE A 23 2.86 9.36 -9.20
CA ILE A 23 3.83 8.45 -8.58
C ILE A 23 5.05 9.26 -8.18
N LEU A 24 5.44 9.18 -6.93
CA LEU A 24 6.74 9.67 -6.47
C LEU A 24 7.78 8.58 -6.68
N LEU A 25 8.73 8.82 -7.58
CA LEU A 25 9.86 7.93 -7.85
C LEU A 25 11.11 8.49 -7.17
N ILE A 26 11.75 7.72 -6.29
CA ILE A 26 12.99 8.08 -5.62
C ILE A 26 14.06 7.07 -6.08
N GLU A 27 14.92 7.50 -6.98
CA GLU A 27 15.92 6.66 -7.68
C GLU A 27 17.08 7.56 -8.12
N ASP A 28 18.30 7.21 -7.76
CA ASP A 28 19.50 8.01 -8.06
C ASP A 28 20.17 7.61 -9.38
N GLU A 29 19.91 6.39 -9.88
CA GLU A 29 20.45 5.95 -11.15
C GLU A 29 19.64 6.51 -12.32
N ALA A 30 20.18 7.52 -13.01
CA ALA A 30 19.48 8.25 -14.07
C ALA A 30 18.95 7.36 -15.21
N ALA A 31 19.64 6.25 -15.53
CA ALA A 31 19.20 5.31 -16.56
C ALA A 31 17.95 4.54 -16.13
N VAL A 32 17.93 4.07 -14.88
CA VAL A 32 16.77 3.37 -14.27
C VAL A 32 15.60 4.33 -14.13
N ALA A 33 15.83 5.53 -13.59
CA ALA A 33 14.83 6.57 -13.46
C ALA A 33 14.17 6.92 -14.80
N SER A 34 14.96 7.13 -15.85
CA SER A 34 14.47 7.46 -17.19
C SER A 34 13.60 6.34 -17.77
N LEU A 35 14.01 5.08 -17.61
CA LEU A 35 13.25 3.93 -18.05
C LEU A 35 11.90 3.84 -17.31
N LEU A 36 11.91 3.98 -15.98
CA LEU A 36 10.70 3.92 -15.16
C LEU A 36 9.74 5.07 -15.48
N ILE A 37 10.25 6.30 -15.58
CA ILE A 37 9.43 7.48 -15.92
C ILE A 37 8.73 7.25 -17.27
N ARG A 38 9.47 6.85 -18.28
CA ARG A 38 8.90 6.58 -19.60
C ARG A 38 7.79 5.52 -19.53
N SER A 39 8.09 4.38 -18.93
CA SER A 39 7.16 3.24 -18.90
C SER A 39 5.91 3.53 -18.06
N LEU A 40 6.06 4.23 -16.95
CA LEU A 40 4.93 4.65 -16.12
C LEU A 40 4.09 5.72 -16.81
N SER A 41 4.72 6.64 -17.55
CA SER A 41 4.01 7.66 -18.33
C SER A 41 3.23 7.05 -19.49
N GLU A 42 3.76 6.02 -20.15
CA GLU A 42 3.05 5.24 -21.18
C GLU A 42 1.80 4.53 -20.61
N GLU A 43 1.80 4.15 -19.32
CA GLU A 43 0.63 3.62 -18.59
C GLU A 43 -0.34 4.74 -18.11
N GLY A 44 -0.04 6.01 -18.38
CA GLY A 44 -0.90 7.16 -18.02
C GLY A 44 -0.68 7.73 -16.63
N TYR A 45 0.42 7.42 -15.95
CA TYR A 45 0.78 8.00 -14.66
C TYR A 45 1.58 9.30 -14.82
N VAL A 46 1.41 10.22 -13.88
CA VAL A 46 2.31 11.38 -13.73
C VAL A 46 3.42 10.98 -12.77
N VAL A 47 4.69 11.15 -13.17
CA VAL A 47 5.83 10.75 -12.34
C VAL A 47 6.59 11.98 -11.88
N SER A 48 6.78 12.10 -10.56
CA SER A 48 7.67 13.09 -9.93
C SER A 48 8.94 12.37 -9.48
N LEU A 49 10.10 12.81 -9.97
CA LEU A 49 11.40 12.19 -9.66
C LEU A 49 12.11 12.95 -8.54
N ALA A 50 12.61 12.21 -7.56
CA ALA A 50 13.64 12.66 -6.61
C ALA A 50 14.93 11.87 -6.88
N PRO A 51 16.06 12.56 -7.18
CA PRO A 51 17.29 11.88 -7.58
C PRO A 51 18.19 11.46 -6.41
N ASP A 52 17.80 11.74 -5.18
CA ASP A 52 18.52 11.40 -3.96
C ASP A 52 17.58 11.28 -2.75
N GLY A 53 18.09 10.72 -1.67
CA GLY A 53 17.27 10.44 -0.49
C GLY A 53 16.82 11.67 0.29
N ASN A 54 17.57 12.78 0.27
CA ASN A 54 17.16 14.01 0.97
C ASN A 54 16.00 14.68 0.25
N THR A 55 16.12 14.85 -1.07
CA THR A 55 15.04 15.34 -1.94
C THR A 55 13.82 14.41 -1.85
N GLY A 56 14.06 13.10 -1.88
CA GLY A 56 13.03 12.08 -1.77
C GLY A 56 12.23 12.17 -0.47
N LEU A 57 12.92 12.32 0.66
CA LEU A 57 12.27 12.48 1.96
C LEU A 57 11.42 13.75 2.03
N ASP A 58 11.97 14.89 1.57
CA ASP A 58 11.23 16.15 1.57
C ASP A 58 9.96 16.05 0.72
N MET A 59 10.07 15.54 -0.51
CA MET A 59 8.91 15.33 -1.39
C MET A 59 7.92 14.33 -0.80
N ALA A 60 8.38 13.26 -0.17
CA ALA A 60 7.51 12.26 0.43
C ALA A 60 6.66 12.80 1.59
N LEU A 61 7.19 13.77 2.35
CA LEU A 61 6.50 14.39 3.48
C LEU A 61 5.56 15.53 3.06
N HIS A 62 5.86 16.26 1.97
CA HIS A 62 5.18 17.51 1.64
C HIS A 62 4.41 17.50 0.32
N SER A 63 4.59 16.48 -0.54
CA SER A 63 3.91 16.41 -1.83
C SER A 63 2.73 15.45 -1.83
N HIS A 64 1.82 15.64 -2.79
CA HIS A 64 0.72 14.71 -3.02
C HIS A 64 1.12 13.66 -4.05
N TYR A 65 0.99 12.39 -3.69
CA TYR A 65 1.19 11.24 -4.58
C TYR A 65 0.23 10.10 -4.22
N SER A 66 0.00 9.22 -5.18
CA SER A 66 -0.87 8.04 -5.02
C SER A 66 -0.08 6.78 -4.65
N LEU A 67 1.20 6.74 -5.03
CA LEU A 67 2.14 5.65 -4.78
C LEU A 67 3.56 6.22 -4.72
N MET A 68 4.40 5.69 -3.85
CA MET A 68 5.84 5.93 -3.85
C MET A 68 6.59 4.68 -4.32
N ILE A 69 7.50 4.84 -5.29
CA ILE A 69 8.49 3.83 -5.68
C ILE A 69 9.83 4.31 -5.12
N LEU A 70 10.49 3.48 -4.35
CA LEU A 70 11.60 3.89 -3.50
C LEU A 70 12.77 2.90 -3.61
N ASP A 71 13.91 3.36 -4.14
CA ASP A 71 15.14 2.58 -4.01
C ASP A 71 15.63 2.61 -2.55
N ILE A 72 16.23 1.52 -2.12
CA ILE A 72 16.85 1.44 -0.80
C ILE A 72 18.22 2.12 -0.80
N MET A 73 19.00 1.92 -1.87
CA MET A 73 20.40 2.34 -1.95
C MET A 73 20.49 3.74 -2.55
N LEU A 74 20.21 4.77 -1.73
CA LEU A 74 20.21 6.17 -2.15
C LEU A 74 21.35 6.94 -1.47
N PRO A 75 21.93 7.93 -2.14
CA PRO A 75 22.82 8.89 -1.49
C PRO A 75 22.06 9.78 -0.50
N GLY A 76 22.70 10.11 0.61
CA GLY A 76 22.08 10.88 1.70
C GLY A 76 21.23 9.99 2.61
N VAL A 77 19.92 10.20 2.64
CA VAL A 77 18.99 9.38 3.43
C VAL A 77 18.64 8.11 2.65
N ASN A 78 18.92 6.93 3.23
CA ASN A 78 18.59 5.68 2.56
C ASN A 78 17.06 5.41 2.53
N GLY A 79 16.61 4.56 1.60
CA GLY A 79 15.19 4.30 1.39
C GLY A 79 14.47 3.69 2.60
N MET A 80 15.14 2.89 3.41
CA MET A 80 14.54 2.32 4.63
C MET A 80 14.20 3.43 5.63
N GLU A 81 15.12 4.36 5.82
CA GLU A 81 14.94 5.51 6.72
C GLU A 81 13.84 6.46 6.22
N ILE A 82 13.76 6.67 4.88
CA ILE A 82 12.66 7.42 4.26
C ILE A 82 11.32 6.75 4.58
N CYS A 83 11.22 5.45 4.35
CA CYS A 83 10.01 4.69 4.63
C CYS A 83 9.57 4.83 6.10
N ARG A 84 10.51 4.65 7.04
CA ARG A 84 10.26 4.79 8.46
C ARG A 84 9.71 6.19 8.80
N LYS A 85 10.39 7.27 8.36
CA LYS A 85 9.98 8.65 8.63
C LYS A 85 8.61 9.00 8.04
N VAL A 86 8.31 8.51 6.84
CA VAL A 86 7.00 8.67 6.19
C VAL A 86 5.90 8.00 7.02
N ARG A 87 6.16 6.81 7.56
CA ARG A 87 5.20 6.12 8.43
C ARG A 87 5.05 6.78 9.80
N GLU A 88 6.13 7.26 10.39
CA GLU A 88 6.10 8.04 11.64
C GLU A 88 5.32 9.36 11.49
N ALA A 89 5.34 9.96 10.30
CA ALA A 89 4.51 11.13 9.97
C ALA A 89 3.02 10.77 9.71
N GLY A 90 2.61 9.50 9.88
CA GLY A 90 1.22 9.06 9.68
C GLY A 90 0.80 8.91 8.23
N ILE A 91 1.72 8.97 7.27
CA ILE A 91 1.42 8.82 5.84
C ILE A 91 1.23 7.34 5.52
N THR A 92 0.03 6.97 5.08
CA THR A 92 -0.39 5.59 4.78
C THR A 92 -0.38 5.24 3.29
N LYS A 93 0.10 6.15 2.43
CA LYS A 93 0.19 5.91 0.99
C LYS A 93 1.02 4.67 0.68
N PRO A 94 0.66 3.88 -0.37
CA PRO A 94 1.40 2.70 -0.75
C PRO A 94 2.87 3.00 -1.08
N ILE A 95 3.78 2.13 -0.62
CA ILE A 95 5.22 2.21 -0.88
C ILE A 95 5.69 0.91 -1.49
N LEU A 96 6.22 0.95 -2.72
CA LEU A 96 6.92 -0.14 -3.38
C LEU A 96 8.42 0.07 -3.25
N MET A 97 9.10 -0.78 -2.49
CA MET A 97 10.56 -0.75 -2.39
C MET A 97 11.24 -1.49 -3.52
N LEU A 98 12.29 -0.88 -4.08
CA LEU A 98 13.23 -1.53 -4.99
C LEU A 98 14.54 -1.81 -4.23
N THR A 99 15.07 -3.02 -4.35
CA THR A 99 16.25 -3.43 -3.57
C THR A 99 17.21 -4.30 -4.38
N ALA A 100 18.50 -4.05 -4.27
CA ALA A 100 19.53 -4.97 -4.72
C ALA A 100 19.77 -6.14 -3.73
N LEU A 101 19.21 -6.04 -2.53
CA LEU A 101 19.45 -6.96 -1.42
C LEU A 101 18.42 -8.09 -1.41
N GLY A 102 18.65 -9.15 -2.19
CA GLY A 102 17.76 -10.29 -2.35
C GLY A 102 17.74 -11.30 -1.20
N THR A 103 18.45 -11.05 -0.09
CA THR A 103 18.41 -11.96 1.06
C THR A 103 17.12 -11.82 1.85
N THR A 104 16.59 -12.92 2.36
CA THR A 104 15.36 -12.94 3.18
C THR A 104 15.42 -11.96 4.35
N GLN A 105 16.61 -11.77 4.95
CA GLN A 105 16.81 -10.85 6.07
C GLN A 105 16.56 -9.40 5.65
N ASN A 106 17.05 -8.99 4.50
CA ASN A 106 16.90 -7.62 4.01
C ASN A 106 15.48 -7.31 3.56
N ILE A 107 14.78 -8.29 3.01
CA ILE A 107 13.37 -8.19 2.66
C ILE A 107 12.52 -7.98 3.91
N VAL A 108 12.75 -8.78 4.95
CA VAL A 108 12.08 -8.63 6.26
C VAL A 108 12.36 -7.25 6.83
N THR A 109 13.61 -6.80 6.80
CA THR A 109 14.00 -5.47 7.30
C THR A 109 13.31 -4.33 6.53
N GLY A 110 13.25 -4.40 5.18
CA GLY A 110 12.55 -3.38 4.36
C GLY A 110 11.05 -3.31 4.67
N LEU A 111 10.41 -4.46 4.86
CA LEU A 111 9.01 -4.53 5.29
C LEU A 111 8.83 -4.07 6.74
N ASP A 112 9.81 -4.31 7.63
CA ASP A 112 9.81 -3.84 9.03
C ASP A 112 9.75 -2.31 9.13
N TYR A 113 10.23 -1.60 8.11
CA TYR A 113 10.09 -0.14 8.01
C TYR A 113 8.76 0.34 7.41
N GLY A 114 7.83 -0.56 7.09
CA GLY A 114 6.45 -0.23 6.69
C GLY A 114 6.21 -0.11 5.19
N ALA A 115 7.07 -0.66 4.34
CA ALA A 115 6.80 -0.78 2.90
C ALA A 115 5.60 -1.71 2.66
N ASP A 116 4.79 -1.44 1.64
CA ASP A 116 3.61 -2.26 1.30
C ASP A 116 3.94 -3.43 0.38
N ASP A 117 5.00 -3.29 -0.41
CA ASP A 117 5.54 -4.32 -1.31
C ASP A 117 7.00 -4.04 -1.59
N TYR A 118 7.72 -5.04 -2.12
CA TYR A 118 9.12 -4.88 -2.52
C TYR A 118 9.43 -5.66 -3.79
N MET A 119 10.46 -5.24 -4.52
CA MET A 119 11.01 -5.96 -5.66
C MET A 119 12.53 -6.01 -5.59
N VAL A 120 13.08 -7.19 -5.90
CA VAL A 120 14.54 -7.38 -5.92
C VAL A 120 15.08 -7.06 -7.31
N LYS A 121 16.11 -6.22 -7.39
CA LYS A 121 16.86 -5.93 -8.62
C LYS A 121 17.77 -7.14 -8.96
N PRO A 122 17.89 -7.60 -10.22
CA PRO A 122 17.15 -7.10 -11.39
C PRO A 122 15.71 -7.62 -11.44
N TYR A 123 14.75 -6.77 -11.78
CA TYR A 123 13.34 -7.10 -11.91
C TYR A 123 12.86 -6.98 -13.36
N LYS A 124 11.75 -7.65 -13.67
CA LYS A 124 11.07 -7.49 -14.95
C LYS A 124 10.18 -6.26 -14.92
N LEU A 125 10.33 -5.37 -15.91
CA LEU A 125 9.54 -4.14 -15.99
C LEU A 125 8.02 -4.42 -16.00
N ALA A 126 7.59 -5.45 -16.74
CA ALA A 126 6.18 -5.85 -16.77
C ALA A 126 5.63 -6.23 -15.37
N GLU A 127 6.46 -6.85 -14.53
CA GLU A 127 6.10 -7.18 -13.14
C GLU A 127 5.96 -5.91 -12.30
N LEU A 128 6.90 -4.96 -12.41
CA LEU A 128 6.80 -3.68 -11.72
C LEU A 128 5.51 -2.94 -12.08
N LEU A 129 5.21 -2.82 -13.37
CA LEU A 129 4.00 -2.16 -13.85
C LEU A 129 2.71 -2.86 -13.35
N ALA A 130 2.71 -4.19 -13.30
CA ALA A 130 1.58 -4.94 -12.76
C ALA A 130 1.36 -4.64 -11.27
N ARG A 131 2.43 -4.60 -10.46
CA ARG A 131 2.37 -4.26 -9.03
C ARG A 131 1.87 -2.82 -8.83
N VAL A 132 2.41 -1.87 -9.58
CA VAL A 132 1.98 -0.46 -9.56
C VAL A 132 0.48 -0.34 -9.83
N ARG A 133 -0.03 -0.99 -10.89
CA ARG A 133 -1.47 -1.00 -11.21
C ARG A 133 -2.32 -1.54 -10.05
N VAL A 134 -1.89 -2.65 -9.46
CA VAL A 134 -2.60 -3.27 -8.33
C VAL A 134 -2.58 -2.37 -7.11
N MET A 135 -1.43 -1.79 -6.76
CA MET A 135 -1.28 -0.93 -5.58
C MET A 135 -2.10 0.36 -5.71
N ILE A 136 -2.08 1.01 -6.87
CA ILE A 136 -2.87 2.22 -7.13
C ILE A 136 -4.37 1.92 -7.14
N ARG A 137 -4.81 0.87 -7.86
CA ARG A 137 -6.22 0.46 -7.87
C ARG A 137 -6.75 0.20 -6.47
N ARG A 138 -5.96 -0.43 -5.62
CA ARG A 138 -6.32 -0.74 -4.24
C ARG A 138 -6.30 0.48 -3.33
N GLY A 139 -5.52 1.51 -3.65
CA GLY A 139 -5.56 2.82 -3.00
C GLY A 139 -6.86 3.60 -3.29
N HIS A 140 -7.49 3.31 -4.42
CA HIS A 140 -8.72 3.95 -4.92
C HIS A 140 -9.97 3.06 -4.83
N ILE A 141 -10.01 2.04 -3.99
CA ILE A 141 -11.25 1.29 -3.81
C ILE A 141 -12.31 2.26 -3.31
N THR A 142 -13.02 2.89 -4.27
CA THR A 142 -14.41 3.30 -4.08
C THR A 142 -15.19 2.04 -3.77
N PRO A 143 -16.08 2.03 -2.79
CA PRO A 143 -16.93 0.88 -2.54
C PRO A 143 -17.65 0.50 -3.84
N GLU A 144 -17.49 -0.74 -4.31
CA GLU A 144 -18.46 -1.29 -5.26
C GLU A 144 -19.85 -1.15 -4.64
N PRO A 145 -20.88 -0.79 -5.44
CA PRO A 145 -22.22 -0.64 -4.92
C PRO A 145 -22.76 -1.99 -4.44
N GLU A 146 -22.95 -2.04 -3.14
CA GLU A 146 -23.97 -2.79 -2.42
C GLU A 146 -23.97 -4.31 -2.43
N VAL A 147 -23.56 -4.86 -1.26
CA VAL A 147 -24.45 -5.75 -0.52
C VAL A 147 -24.28 -5.48 0.98
N LYS A 148 -25.36 -5.00 1.63
CA LYS A 148 -25.59 -4.83 3.07
C LYS A 148 -24.64 -3.95 3.88
N ASN A 149 -25.21 -2.88 4.41
CA ASN A 149 -24.74 -1.87 5.36
C ASN A 149 -24.13 -2.42 6.67
N GLU A 150 -22.97 -3.05 6.61
CA GLU A 150 -22.13 -3.12 7.78
C GLU A 150 -20.90 -2.25 7.49
N GLU A 151 -20.96 -0.97 7.86
CA GLU A 151 -19.80 -0.05 7.76
C GLU A 151 -18.66 -0.49 8.70
N VAL A 152 -18.93 -1.43 9.59
CA VAL A 152 -18.00 -1.93 10.60
C VAL A 152 -18.09 -3.46 10.67
N ILE A 153 -16.95 -4.13 10.57
CA ILE A 153 -16.81 -5.56 10.86
C ILE A 153 -16.24 -5.69 12.28
N GLN A 154 -16.79 -6.62 13.08
CA GLN A 154 -16.37 -6.80 14.47
C GLN A 154 -16.01 -8.25 14.79
N ILE A 155 -15.02 -8.40 15.65
CA ILE A 155 -14.68 -9.63 16.37
C ILE A 155 -14.19 -9.30 17.78
N ALA A 156 -14.84 -9.84 18.81
CA ALA A 156 -14.61 -9.46 20.21
C ALA A 156 -14.65 -7.91 20.38
N ASP A 157 -13.58 -7.33 20.90
CA ASP A 157 -13.40 -5.89 21.11
C ASP A 157 -12.68 -5.17 19.96
N LEU A 158 -12.42 -5.88 18.84
CA LEU A 158 -11.80 -5.34 17.64
C LEU A 158 -12.84 -5.01 16.59
N GLU A 159 -12.86 -3.75 16.18
CA GLU A 159 -13.72 -3.22 15.13
C GLU A 159 -12.88 -2.74 13.95
N LEU A 160 -13.32 -3.00 12.73
CA LEU A 160 -12.72 -2.50 11.49
C LEU A 160 -13.75 -1.63 10.76
N ASN A 161 -13.48 -0.32 10.67
CA ASN A 161 -14.28 0.61 9.89
C ASN A 161 -13.89 0.50 8.41
N LEU A 162 -14.83 0.08 7.57
CA LEU A 162 -14.60 -0.15 6.14
C LEU A 162 -14.54 1.17 5.36
N LYS A 163 -15.23 2.22 5.83
CA LYS A 163 -15.25 3.54 5.20
C LYS A 163 -13.96 4.29 5.45
N ASP A 164 -13.55 4.39 6.71
CA ASP A 164 -12.37 5.16 7.11
C ASP A 164 -11.08 4.34 7.02
N LYS A 165 -11.19 3.01 6.80
CA LYS A 165 -10.06 2.07 6.73
C LYS A 165 -9.20 2.10 8.00
N THR A 166 -9.82 2.31 9.15
CA THR A 166 -9.18 2.31 10.47
C THR A 166 -9.71 1.17 11.32
N ALA A 167 -8.92 0.72 12.29
CA ALA A 167 -9.39 -0.21 13.30
C ALA A 167 -9.58 0.50 14.65
N ASN A 168 -10.42 -0.08 15.49
CA ASN A 168 -10.58 0.31 16.88
C ASN A 168 -10.49 -0.95 17.75
N ARG A 169 -9.75 -0.91 18.83
CA ARG A 169 -9.72 -1.99 19.79
C ARG A 169 -9.82 -1.45 21.20
N ALA A 170 -10.84 -1.88 21.93
CA ALA A 170 -11.13 -1.41 23.29
C ALA A 170 -11.18 0.13 23.40
N GLY A 171 -11.76 0.82 22.42
CA GLY A 171 -11.84 2.30 22.35
C GLY A 171 -10.57 2.99 21.83
N ARG A 172 -9.48 2.25 21.57
CA ARG A 172 -8.25 2.80 21.01
C ARG A 172 -8.27 2.73 19.49
N ARG A 173 -8.22 3.89 18.84
CA ARG A 173 -8.08 3.98 17.36
C ARG A 173 -6.70 3.50 16.93
N ILE A 174 -6.68 2.74 15.84
CA ILE A 174 -5.50 2.14 15.22
C ILE A 174 -5.47 2.53 13.76
N ASP A 175 -4.45 3.28 13.35
CA ASP A 175 -4.24 3.63 11.96
C ASP A 175 -3.51 2.49 11.25
N LEU A 176 -4.05 2.10 10.09
CA LEU A 176 -3.56 0.99 9.27
C LEU A 176 -2.99 1.52 7.96
N THR A 177 -1.88 0.96 7.51
CA THR A 177 -1.44 1.12 6.11
C THR A 177 -2.43 0.39 5.19
N ALA A 178 -2.34 0.66 3.89
CA ALA A 178 -3.22 0.02 2.91
C ALA A 178 -3.14 -1.51 2.94
N THR A 179 -1.94 -2.04 3.15
CA THR A 179 -1.71 -3.50 3.21
C THR A 179 -2.18 -4.10 4.54
N GLU A 180 -1.92 -3.45 5.67
CA GLU A 180 -2.44 -3.88 6.98
C GLU A 180 -3.95 -3.90 7.02
N TYR A 181 -4.62 -2.87 6.45
CA TYR A 181 -6.07 -2.85 6.32
C TYR A 181 -6.58 -4.05 5.51
N ARG A 182 -5.99 -4.32 4.34
CA ARG A 182 -6.40 -5.47 3.52
C ARG A 182 -6.21 -6.79 4.24
N LEU A 183 -5.07 -6.97 4.91
CA LEU A 183 -4.79 -8.19 5.66
C LEU A 183 -5.79 -8.36 6.81
N LEU A 184 -6.03 -7.31 7.59
CA LEU A 184 -7.00 -7.37 8.68
C LEU A 184 -8.41 -7.64 8.16
N LYS A 185 -8.82 -6.93 7.10
CA LYS A 185 -10.13 -7.17 6.46
C LYS A 185 -10.27 -8.61 6.00
N TYR A 186 -9.28 -9.15 5.30
CA TYR A 186 -9.33 -10.53 4.80
C TYR A 186 -9.40 -11.55 5.94
N LEU A 187 -8.66 -11.34 7.02
CA LEU A 187 -8.74 -12.18 8.22
C LEU A 187 -10.12 -12.10 8.88
N MET A 188 -10.71 -10.89 8.99
CA MET A 188 -12.02 -10.68 9.60
C MET A 188 -13.18 -11.21 8.75
N ASP A 189 -13.10 -11.09 7.42
CA ASP A 189 -14.07 -11.68 6.48
C ASP A 189 -14.07 -13.22 6.58
N ASN A 190 -12.94 -13.81 6.99
CA ASN A 190 -12.73 -15.25 7.14
C ASN A 190 -12.52 -15.67 8.60
N LYS A 191 -13.13 -14.96 9.55
CA LYS A 191 -13.01 -15.30 10.98
C LYS A 191 -13.37 -16.76 11.26
N ARG A 192 -12.61 -17.39 12.18
CA ARG A 192 -12.73 -18.80 12.56
C ARG A 192 -12.36 -19.81 11.46
N ARG A 193 -11.81 -19.36 10.33
CA ARG A 193 -11.32 -20.21 9.26
C ARG A 193 -9.80 -20.19 9.25
N LEU A 194 -9.18 -21.36 9.09
CA LEU A 194 -7.75 -21.48 8.86
C LEU A 194 -7.44 -21.01 7.44
N LEU A 195 -6.56 -20.04 7.33
CA LEU A 195 -6.07 -19.47 6.06
C LEU A 195 -4.61 -19.87 5.88
N SER A 196 -4.28 -20.46 4.75
CA SER A 196 -2.89 -20.75 4.41
C SER A 196 -2.14 -19.45 4.11
N ARG A 197 -0.80 -19.48 4.24
CA ARG A 197 0.04 -18.34 3.84
C ARG A 197 -0.14 -17.96 2.38
N MET A 198 -0.41 -18.96 1.54
CA MET A 198 -0.63 -18.73 0.10
C MET A 198 -1.97 -18.05 -0.14
N ASP A 199 -3.06 -18.52 0.50
CA ASP A 199 -4.37 -17.86 0.41
C ASP A 199 -4.30 -16.39 0.84
N ILE A 200 -3.60 -16.12 1.95
CA ILE A 200 -3.40 -14.76 2.44
C ILE A 200 -2.60 -13.93 1.42
N LEU A 201 -1.50 -14.48 0.90
CA LEU A 201 -0.65 -13.80 -0.07
C LEU A 201 -1.44 -13.41 -1.32
N GLU A 202 -2.18 -14.36 -1.90
CA GLU A 202 -2.98 -14.14 -3.11
C GLU A 202 -4.06 -13.09 -2.90
N ASN A 203 -4.79 -13.14 -1.78
CA ASN A 203 -5.91 -12.24 -1.54
C ASN A 203 -5.50 -10.84 -1.08
N VAL A 204 -4.40 -10.72 -0.35
CA VAL A 204 -3.94 -9.43 0.19
C VAL A 204 -3.01 -8.70 -0.76
N TRP A 205 -2.07 -9.41 -1.41
CA TRP A 205 -1.11 -8.80 -2.33
C TRP A 205 -1.51 -8.94 -3.81
N GLY A 206 -2.46 -9.85 -4.13
CA GLY A 206 -2.80 -10.17 -5.51
C GLY A 206 -1.75 -11.09 -6.11
N ILE A 207 -2.08 -11.74 -7.18
CA ILE A 207 -1.24 -12.72 -7.82
C ILE A 207 0.14 -12.12 -8.12
N ASP A 208 1.25 -12.67 -7.67
CA ASP A 208 2.15 -13.45 -8.50
C ASP A 208 3.34 -14.04 -7.72
N PHE A 209 3.47 -15.22 -7.86
CA PHE A 209 4.40 -16.24 -8.37
C PHE A 209 5.83 -16.24 -7.79
N ASN A 210 6.39 -15.14 -7.30
CA ASN A 210 7.74 -15.12 -6.74
C ASN A 210 7.85 -14.44 -5.37
N MET A 211 6.74 -14.03 -4.77
CA MET A 211 6.81 -13.51 -3.40
C MET A 211 7.02 -14.67 -2.42
N ASN A 212 8.04 -14.54 -1.59
CA ASN A 212 8.23 -15.44 -0.47
C ASN A 212 7.06 -15.27 0.51
N THR A 213 6.38 -16.35 0.85
CA THR A 213 5.25 -16.35 1.82
C THR A 213 5.63 -15.80 3.19
N LYS A 214 6.92 -15.61 3.50
CA LYS A 214 7.39 -14.94 4.71
C LYS A 214 6.91 -13.50 4.85
N VAL A 215 6.53 -12.83 3.75
CA VAL A 215 5.91 -11.50 3.83
C VAL A 215 4.64 -11.52 4.68
N VAL A 216 3.86 -12.58 4.59
CA VAL A 216 2.66 -12.77 5.39
C VAL A 216 2.99 -12.81 6.89
N ASP A 217 4.06 -13.53 7.26
CA ASP A 217 4.49 -13.64 8.67
C ASP A 217 4.89 -12.26 9.23
N VAL A 218 5.57 -11.45 8.43
CA VAL A 218 5.98 -10.09 8.79
C VAL A 218 4.75 -9.20 9.04
N TYR A 219 3.81 -9.17 8.10
CA TYR A 219 2.61 -8.32 8.23
C TYR A 219 1.65 -8.80 9.32
N VAL A 220 1.56 -10.10 9.55
CA VAL A 220 0.83 -10.64 10.71
C VAL A 220 1.45 -10.14 12.01
N ASN A 221 2.79 -10.11 12.11
CA ASN A 221 3.46 -9.56 13.29
C ASN A 221 3.19 -8.05 13.46
N TYR A 222 3.13 -7.26 12.38
CA TYR A 222 2.77 -5.84 12.48
C TYR A 222 1.35 -5.63 12.95
N LEU A 223 0.41 -6.39 12.38
CA LEU A 223 -0.97 -6.35 12.87
C LEU A 223 -1.04 -6.70 14.34
N ARG A 224 -0.38 -7.78 14.77
CA ARG A 224 -0.35 -8.17 16.19
C ARG A 224 0.15 -7.03 17.06
N LYS A 225 1.29 -6.40 16.73
CA LYS A 225 1.84 -5.26 17.48
C LYS A 225 0.88 -4.08 17.57
N LYS A 226 0.02 -3.88 16.55
CA LYS A 226 -0.96 -2.79 16.52
C LYS A 226 -2.25 -3.14 17.25
N ILE A 227 -2.77 -4.35 17.04
CA ILE A 227 -4.08 -4.74 17.55
C ILE A 227 -4.02 -5.56 18.85
N GLU A 228 -2.90 -6.20 19.18
CA GLU A 228 -2.73 -7.00 20.40
C GLU A 228 -1.79 -6.25 21.35
N SER A 229 -2.35 -5.64 22.40
CA SER A 229 -1.56 -5.11 23.52
C SER A 229 -1.26 -6.23 24.53
N ASP A 230 -0.31 -6.02 25.44
CA ASP A 230 0.13 -7.03 26.41
C ASP A 230 -1.01 -7.60 27.26
N ASP A 231 -2.05 -6.80 27.52
CA ASP A 231 -3.23 -7.19 28.32
C ASP A 231 -4.45 -7.61 27.48
N ALA A 232 -4.38 -7.54 26.16
CA ALA A 232 -5.51 -7.90 25.30
C ALA A 232 -5.45 -9.36 24.85
N ALA A 233 -6.60 -10.02 24.82
CA ALA A 233 -6.72 -11.37 24.28
C ALA A 233 -6.16 -11.46 22.85
N LYS A 234 -5.38 -12.49 22.57
CA LYS A 234 -4.85 -12.73 21.23
C LYS A 234 -5.98 -13.11 20.29
N LEU A 235 -6.06 -12.46 19.14
CA LEU A 235 -7.06 -12.74 18.12
C LEU A 235 -6.47 -13.46 16.90
N ILE A 236 -5.23 -13.17 16.53
CA ILE A 236 -4.57 -13.83 15.41
C ILE A 236 -3.72 -14.98 15.95
N HIS A 237 -4.10 -16.21 15.64
CA HIS A 237 -3.40 -17.42 16.08
C HIS A 237 -2.60 -18.02 14.93
N THR A 238 -1.37 -18.49 15.24
CA THR A 238 -0.56 -19.25 14.29
C THR A 238 -0.86 -20.74 14.42
N VAL A 239 -1.20 -21.38 13.30
CA VAL A 239 -1.25 -22.83 13.20
C VAL A 239 0.03 -23.28 12.52
N VAL A 240 0.93 -23.91 13.30
CA VAL A 240 2.29 -24.26 12.85
C VAL A 240 2.22 -25.11 11.57
N GLY A 241 3.00 -24.72 10.57
CA GLY A 241 3.06 -25.41 9.27
C GLY A 241 1.87 -25.16 8.34
N MET A 242 0.74 -24.60 8.83
CA MET A 242 -0.49 -24.46 8.05
C MET A 242 -0.84 -22.99 7.71
N GLY A 243 -0.73 -22.07 8.67
CA GLY A 243 -1.09 -20.67 8.39
C GLY A 243 -1.61 -19.93 9.63
N TYR A 244 -2.66 -19.13 9.43
CA TYR A 244 -3.22 -18.26 10.45
C TYR A 244 -4.74 -18.40 10.56
N ILE A 245 -5.25 -18.15 11.74
CA ILE A 245 -6.68 -18.11 12.02
C ILE A 245 -6.98 -16.90 12.92
N LEU A 246 -7.99 -16.11 12.55
CA LEU A 246 -8.53 -15.04 13.40
C LEU A 246 -9.72 -15.60 14.17
N LYS A 247 -9.64 -15.64 15.49
CA LYS A 247 -10.69 -16.15 16.38
C LYS A 247 -10.57 -15.55 17.77
N GLU A 248 -11.67 -15.56 18.49
CA GLU A 248 -11.69 -15.41 19.94
C GLU A 248 -11.18 -16.71 20.61
N GLU A 249 -10.63 -16.63 21.79
CA GLU A 249 -10.24 -17.82 22.56
C GLU A 249 -11.45 -18.69 22.95
#